data_66097471262f3411e8ce7cd95cd40d12
#
_entry.id   66097471262f3411e8ce7cd95cd40d12
#
_cell.length_a   1.000
_cell.length_b   1.000
_cell.length_c   1.000
_cell.angle_alpha   90.00
_cell.angle_beta   90.00
_cell.angle_gamma   90.00
#
_symmetry.space_group_name_H-M   'P 1'
#
loop_
_entity.id
_entity.type
_entity.pdbx_description
1 polymer ?
#
loop_
_entity_poly.entity_id
_entity_poly.type
_entity_poly.pdbx_seq_one_letter_code
_entity_poly.pdbx_strand_id
1 'polypeptide(L)'
;MCLSYFFRRCRVPAYLLTASTTGGTKRSLSCAPFKMPLKFAANISTMYNQQPFLHRIWEASSAGFKAIECQFPYEHDIEDIARAIRNSNLETVLINSHPGDTKGELGFAAKPGFESEFKASLEASIKAAKTMDCKRIHIMAGMTGTERDAAMEAVYVKNLIRAAQLLEKEGIIGVIEPLCEQVRRGYFLNSYEQAARYVKQINHKNIRLLLDVFHLQMISGNLTNTITELLPIVGHVQISQAPNRSLPGTSGEIDYKYILKLFDNLGYTDWIGLECTASGRGKDGLYWITEYGYSL
;
A
#
# COMPACT_ATOMS: atom_id res chain seq x y z
N MET A 1 10.13 47.21 3.61
CA MET A 1 11.58 47.13 3.35
C MET A 1 11.94 45.66 3.17
N CYS A 2 12.31 45.38 1.96
CA CYS A 2 12.94 44.21 1.34
C CYS A 2 13.04 42.87 2.06
N LEU A 3 12.28 41.90 1.52
CA LEU A 3 12.54 40.45 1.58
C LEU A 3 13.53 40.08 0.46
N SER A 4 14.61 39.38 0.78
CA SER A 4 15.50 38.77 -0.21
C SER A 4 15.36 37.24 -0.19
N TYR A 5 14.94 36.68 -1.33
CA TYR A 5 14.83 35.26 -1.63
C TYR A 5 16.21 34.64 -1.91
N PHE A 6 16.48 33.48 -1.31
CA PHE A 6 17.60 32.61 -1.70
C PHE A 6 17.10 31.48 -2.61
N PHE A 7 17.36 31.60 -3.92
CA PHE A 7 17.28 30.48 -4.86
C PHE A 7 18.68 29.85 -4.99
N ARG A 8 18.84 28.59 -4.63
CA ARG A 8 20.01 27.80 -5.03
C ARG A 8 19.75 27.18 -6.41
N ARG A 9 20.54 27.59 -7.38
CA ARG A 9 20.58 27.05 -8.74
C ARG A 9 21.34 25.73 -8.76
N CYS A 10 20.70 24.66 -9.24
CA CYS A 10 21.40 23.48 -9.77
C CYS A 10 21.94 23.82 -11.15
N ARG A 11 23.27 23.68 -11.33
CA ARG A 11 23.94 23.82 -12.65
C ARG A 11 23.84 22.50 -13.42
N VAL A 12 23.28 22.56 -14.63
CA VAL A 12 23.36 21.50 -15.65
C VAL A 12 24.48 21.88 -16.62
N PRO A 13 25.37 20.98 -17.05
CA PRO A 13 26.43 21.31 -18.01
C PRO A 13 25.83 21.55 -19.41
N ALA A 14 26.21 22.67 -20.00
CA ALA A 14 25.86 23.01 -21.39
C ALA A 14 26.76 22.25 -22.36
N TYR A 15 26.17 21.44 -23.24
CA TYR A 15 26.85 20.99 -24.45
C TYR A 15 26.59 22.00 -25.55
N LEU A 16 27.68 22.58 -26.12
CA LEU A 16 27.65 23.40 -27.30
C LEU A 16 27.21 22.56 -28.50
N LEU A 17 26.13 22.94 -29.15
CA LEU A 17 25.77 22.52 -30.49
C LEU A 17 25.87 23.73 -31.43
N THR A 18 26.77 23.67 -32.38
CA THR A 18 26.92 24.62 -33.47
C THR A 18 25.69 24.58 -34.37
N ALA A 19 25.05 25.71 -34.56
CA ALA A 19 23.90 25.86 -35.43
C ALA A 19 24.35 26.07 -36.89
N SER A 20 23.86 25.21 -37.80
CA SER A 20 23.80 25.44 -39.24
C SER A 20 22.40 25.97 -39.56
N THR A 21 22.35 27.14 -40.18
CA THR A 21 21.11 27.82 -40.59
C THR A 21 20.62 27.33 -41.93
N THR A 22 19.53 26.56 -41.96
CA THR A 22 18.61 26.48 -43.10
C THR A 22 17.19 26.37 -42.58
N GLY A 23 16.28 27.18 -43.17
CA GLY A 23 14.91 27.39 -42.69
C GLY A 23 14.07 26.11 -42.60
N GLY A 24 13.60 25.84 -41.45
CA GLY A 24 12.69 24.75 -41.15
C GLY A 24 11.84 25.10 -39.93
N THR A 25 10.52 24.97 -40.08
CA THR A 25 9.49 25.14 -39.04
C THR A 25 9.92 24.56 -37.70
N LYS A 26 10.00 25.39 -36.68
CA LYS A 26 10.24 24.97 -35.29
C LYS A 26 9.10 24.04 -34.84
N ARG A 27 9.29 22.74 -34.95
CA ARG A 27 8.52 21.78 -34.17
C ARG A 27 9.01 21.90 -32.70
N SER A 28 8.17 22.43 -31.84
CA SER A 28 8.38 22.32 -30.38
C SER A 28 8.35 20.83 -30.04
N LEU A 29 9.50 20.25 -29.78
CA LEU A 29 9.56 18.96 -29.08
C LEU A 29 9.01 19.21 -27.69
N SER A 30 7.72 18.94 -27.49
CA SER A 30 7.17 18.78 -26.16
C SER A 30 7.84 17.55 -25.55
N CYS A 31 8.79 17.76 -24.65
CA CYS A 31 9.31 16.69 -23.82
C CYS A 31 8.14 16.18 -22.98
N ALA A 32 7.54 15.07 -23.38
CA ALA A 32 6.58 14.38 -22.51
C ALA A 32 7.28 14.14 -21.16
N PRO A 33 6.64 14.42 -20.03
CA PRO A 33 7.26 14.18 -18.73
C PRO A 33 7.68 12.71 -18.66
N PHE A 34 8.93 12.47 -18.24
CA PHE A 34 9.47 11.12 -18.06
C PHE A 34 8.60 10.41 -17.03
N LYS A 35 7.81 9.44 -17.46
CA LYS A 35 6.84 8.75 -16.64
C LYS A 35 7.55 7.61 -15.92
N MET A 36 7.55 7.65 -14.59
CA MET A 36 8.08 6.56 -13.78
C MET A 36 7.17 5.33 -13.92
N PRO A 37 7.72 4.14 -14.21
CA PRO A 37 6.92 2.92 -14.31
C PRO A 37 6.32 2.55 -12.96
N LEU A 38 5.17 1.86 -12.96
CA LEU A 38 4.57 1.29 -11.75
C LEU A 38 5.53 0.28 -11.12
N LYS A 39 5.58 0.24 -9.80
CA LYS A 39 6.44 -0.64 -9.00
C LYS A 39 5.59 -1.67 -8.26
N PHE A 40 6.03 -2.92 -8.23
CA PHE A 40 5.30 -4.01 -7.60
C PHE A 40 6.05 -4.58 -6.39
N ALA A 41 5.33 -4.81 -5.29
CA ALA A 41 5.82 -5.48 -4.09
C ALA A 41 5.12 -6.83 -3.92
N ALA A 42 5.86 -7.86 -3.52
CA ALA A 42 5.26 -9.17 -3.21
C ALA A 42 4.68 -9.18 -1.80
N ASN A 43 3.40 -9.55 -1.64
CA ASN A 43 2.85 -9.84 -0.32
C ASN A 43 3.23 -11.27 0.09
N ILE A 44 4.24 -11.40 0.95
CA ILE A 44 4.77 -12.71 1.36
C ILE A 44 3.88 -13.45 2.37
N SER A 45 2.80 -12.85 2.83
CA SER A 45 1.77 -13.54 3.63
C SER A 45 0.84 -14.37 2.76
N THR A 46 0.61 -13.97 1.51
CA THR A 46 -0.30 -14.61 0.56
C THR A 46 0.42 -15.32 -0.58
N MET A 47 1.53 -14.76 -1.07
CA MET A 47 2.39 -15.39 -2.06
C MET A 47 3.41 -16.31 -1.38
N TYR A 48 3.84 -17.36 -2.10
CA TYR A 48 4.86 -18.33 -1.65
C TYR A 48 4.53 -19.04 -0.32
N ASN A 49 3.26 -19.11 0.05
CA ASN A 49 2.80 -19.58 1.37
C ASN A 49 3.06 -21.09 1.64
N GLN A 50 3.47 -21.88 0.63
CA GLN A 50 3.95 -23.24 0.82
C GLN A 50 5.38 -23.31 1.39
N GLN A 51 6.09 -22.17 1.44
CA GLN A 51 7.44 -22.09 2.00
C GLN A 51 7.43 -21.58 3.43
N PRO A 52 8.43 -21.93 4.26
CA PRO A 52 8.65 -21.28 5.55
C PRO A 52 8.77 -19.77 5.39
N PHE A 53 8.28 -18.99 6.37
CA PHE A 53 8.11 -17.54 6.23
C PHE A 53 9.39 -16.80 5.78
N LEU A 54 10.53 -17.05 6.40
CA LEU A 54 11.79 -16.43 6.02
C LEU A 54 12.26 -16.81 4.60
N HIS A 55 11.91 -18.01 4.14
CA HIS A 55 12.26 -18.45 2.78
C HIS A 55 11.43 -17.71 1.72
N ARG A 56 10.22 -17.24 2.04
CA ARG A 56 9.38 -16.45 1.13
C ARG A 56 10.04 -15.12 0.75
N ILE A 57 10.85 -14.54 1.63
CA ILE A 57 11.65 -13.33 1.36
C ILE A 57 12.66 -13.60 0.25
N TRP A 58 13.34 -14.74 0.32
CA TRP A 58 14.27 -15.16 -0.72
C TRP A 58 13.55 -15.46 -2.05
N GLU A 59 12.38 -16.13 -2.02
CA GLU A 59 11.57 -16.40 -3.22
C GLU A 59 11.16 -15.10 -3.92
N ALA A 60 10.71 -14.09 -3.19
CA ALA A 60 10.36 -12.78 -3.73
C ALA A 60 11.57 -12.11 -4.41
N SER A 61 12.73 -12.09 -3.76
CA SER A 61 13.97 -11.56 -4.34
C SER A 61 14.37 -12.32 -5.61
N SER A 62 14.32 -13.66 -5.59
CA SER A 62 14.66 -14.53 -6.73
C SER A 62 13.68 -14.33 -7.90
N ALA A 63 12.43 -13.99 -7.63
CA ALA A 63 11.45 -13.64 -8.64
C ALA A 63 11.73 -12.29 -9.32
N GLY A 64 12.56 -11.44 -8.71
CA GLY A 64 12.95 -10.13 -9.25
C GLY A 64 12.33 -8.95 -8.52
N PHE A 65 11.47 -9.16 -7.52
CA PHE A 65 10.93 -8.08 -6.71
C PHE A 65 12.03 -7.28 -6.02
N LYS A 66 11.75 -5.99 -5.83
CA LYS A 66 12.61 -5.07 -5.07
C LYS A 66 12.00 -4.68 -3.73
N ALA A 67 10.74 -5.03 -3.52
CA ALA A 67 10.01 -4.76 -2.30
C ALA A 67 9.07 -5.90 -1.94
N ILE A 68 8.79 -5.99 -0.65
CA ILE A 68 7.81 -6.91 -0.07
C ILE A 68 6.87 -6.16 0.87
N GLU A 69 5.74 -6.79 1.13
CA GLU A 69 4.85 -6.48 2.25
C GLU A 69 4.47 -7.77 2.98
N CYS A 70 4.11 -7.68 4.24
CA CYS A 70 3.57 -8.80 4.99
C CYS A 70 2.52 -8.37 6.00
N GLN A 71 1.52 -9.23 6.22
CA GLN A 71 0.41 -8.89 7.11
C GLN A 71 0.85 -8.89 8.58
N PHE A 72 1.27 -10.02 9.10
CA PHE A 72 1.53 -10.19 10.53
C PHE A 72 2.89 -10.85 10.79
N PRO A 73 3.98 -10.06 10.92
CA PRO A 73 5.32 -10.62 11.18
C PRO A 73 5.54 -11.09 12.61
N TYR A 74 4.59 -10.87 13.52
CA TYR A 74 4.75 -10.93 14.98
C TYR A 74 4.93 -12.34 15.57
N GLU A 75 4.63 -13.38 14.79
CA GLU A 75 4.88 -14.78 15.19
C GLU A 75 6.36 -15.20 14.98
N HIS A 76 7.18 -14.32 14.44
CA HIS A 76 8.59 -14.55 14.13
C HIS A 76 9.48 -13.55 14.83
N ASP A 77 10.76 -13.87 14.95
CA ASP A 77 11.75 -12.89 15.41
C ASP A 77 11.91 -11.79 14.35
N ILE A 78 11.55 -10.56 14.74
CA ILE A 78 11.56 -9.39 13.84
C ILE A 78 12.97 -9.05 13.34
N GLU A 79 14.00 -9.29 14.17
CA GLU A 79 15.40 -9.07 13.77
C GLU A 79 15.85 -10.09 12.71
N ASP A 80 15.38 -11.34 12.81
CA ASP A 80 15.66 -12.37 11.80
C ASP A 80 14.99 -12.03 10.47
N ILE A 81 13.73 -11.53 10.50
CA ILE A 81 13.04 -11.03 9.32
C ILE A 81 13.81 -9.85 8.71
N ALA A 82 14.15 -8.85 9.49
CA ALA A 82 14.88 -7.67 9.03
C ALA A 82 16.25 -8.04 8.43
N ARG A 83 16.95 -9.02 9.03
CA ARG A 83 18.20 -9.55 8.48
C ARG A 83 18.00 -10.25 7.14
N ALA A 84 16.95 -11.09 7.01
CA ALA A 84 16.63 -11.78 5.76
C ALA A 84 16.28 -10.78 4.64
N ILE A 85 15.52 -9.72 4.95
CA ILE A 85 15.17 -8.64 4.02
C ILE A 85 16.43 -7.92 3.52
N ARG A 86 17.32 -7.50 4.42
CA ARG A 86 18.60 -6.85 4.07
C ARG A 86 19.48 -7.75 3.20
N ASN A 87 19.60 -9.03 3.57
CA ASN A 87 20.40 -10.00 2.81
C ASN A 87 19.85 -10.29 1.41
N SER A 88 18.53 -10.10 1.23
CA SER A 88 17.84 -10.26 -0.05
C SER A 88 17.77 -8.95 -0.86
N ASN A 89 18.31 -7.85 -0.33
CA ASN A 89 18.28 -6.51 -0.93
C ASN A 89 16.85 -6.06 -1.30
N LEU A 90 15.91 -6.24 -0.37
CA LEU A 90 14.50 -5.88 -0.52
C LEU A 90 14.13 -4.71 0.39
N GLU A 91 13.13 -3.94 -0.01
CA GLU A 91 12.45 -2.91 0.80
C GLU A 91 11.17 -3.49 1.42
N THR A 92 10.85 -3.12 2.68
CA THR A 92 9.54 -3.44 3.28
C THR A 92 8.61 -2.25 3.12
N VAL A 93 7.49 -2.43 2.41
CA VAL A 93 6.60 -1.31 2.06
C VAL A 93 5.35 -1.22 2.91
N LEU A 94 4.91 -2.31 3.51
CA LEU A 94 3.74 -2.36 4.39
C LEU A 94 3.83 -3.53 5.37
N ILE A 95 3.41 -3.30 6.61
CA ILE A 95 2.99 -4.34 7.56
C ILE A 95 1.62 -3.99 8.13
N ASN A 96 0.85 -5.00 8.58
CA ASN A 96 -0.37 -4.74 9.36
C ASN A 96 0.00 -4.50 10.82
N SER A 97 -0.82 -3.72 11.54
CA SER A 97 -0.68 -3.59 12.99
C SER A 97 -0.90 -4.93 13.68
N HIS A 98 -0.32 -5.09 14.87
CA HIS A 98 -0.49 -6.32 15.65
C HIS A 98 -1.99 -6.63 15.83
N PRO A 99 -2.45 -7.82 15.43
CA PRO A 99 -3.88 -8.11 15.31
C PRO A 99 -4.60 -8.31 16.64
N GLY A 100 -3.87 -8.53 17.72
CA GLY A 100 -4.32 -9.06 18.99
C GLY A 100 -3.81 -10.49 19.21
N ASP A 101 -3.95 -10.98 20.44
CA ASP A 101 -3.47 -12.31 20.83
C ASP A 101 -4.54 -13.39 20.62
N THR A 102 -5.79 -12.99 20.45
CA THR A 102 -6.90 -13.92 20.17
C THR A 102 -7.05 -14.11 18.65
N LYS A 103 -7.11 -15.37 18.25
CA LYS A 103 -7.27 -15.71 16.82
C LYS A 103 -8.53 -15.06 16.24
N GLY A 104 -8.34 -14.26 15.18
CA GLY A 104 -9.41 -13.62 14.43
C GLY A 104 -9.83 -12.23 14.93
N GLU A 105 -9.13 -11.62 15.88
CA GLU A 105 -9.46 -10.26 16.34
C GLU A 105 -9.26 -9.18 15.29
N LEU A 106 -8.23 -9.24 14.51
CA LEU A 106 -7.89 -8.27 13.46
C LEU A 106 -7.87 -6.81 13.93
N GLY A 107 -7.30 -6.56 15.13
CA GLY A 107 -7.06 -5.23 15.68
C GLY A 107 -8.14 -4.71 16.62
N PHE A 108 -7.92 -3.50 17.13
CA PHE A 108 -8.70 -2.91 18.24
C PHE A 108 -9.14 -1.47 17.96
N ALA A 109 -8.84 -0.89 16.79
CA ALA A 109 -8.99 0.55 16.59
C ALA A 109 -10.44 1.03 16.78
N ALA A 110 -11.45 0.20 16.43
CA ALA A 110 -12.87 0.54 16.53
C ALA A 110 -13.59 -0.14 17.69
N LYS A 111 -12.87 -0.77 18.65
CA LYS A 111 -13.48 -1.53 19.75
C LYS A 111 -13.55 -0.68 21.03
N PRO A 112 -14.75 -0.22 21.48
CA PRO A 112 -14.89 0.50 22.75
C PRO A 112 -14.43 -0.36 23.94
N GLY A 113 -13.66 0.25 24.85
CA GLY A 113 -13.09 -0.44 26.02
C GLY A 113 -11.75 -1.14 25.75
N PHE A 114 -11.23 -1.12 24.51
CA PHE A 114 -9.97 -1.73 24.11
C PHE A 114 -8.90 -0.69 23.69
N GLU A 115 -9.02 0.54 24.22
CA GLU A 115 -8.10 1.62 23.87
C GLU A 115 -6.66 1.39 24.36
N SER A 116 -6.50 0.63 25.46
CA SER A 116 -5.19 0.20 25.96
C SER A 116 -4.53 -0.84 25.06
N GLU A 117 -5.32 -1.84 24.61
CA GLU A 117 -4.87 -2.88 23.69
C GLU A 117 -4.54 -2.28 22.32
N PHE A 118 -5.35 -1.33 21.84
CA PHE A 118 -5.04 -0.58 20.63
C PHE A 118 -3.69 0.14 20.73
N LYS A 119 -3.44 0.82 21.87
CA LYS A 119 -2.18 1.52 22.09
C LYS A 119 -1.00 0.54 22.09
N ALA A 120 -1.10 -0.55 22.85
CA ALA A 120 -0.04 -1.57 22.92
C ALA A 120 0.22 -2.22 21.55
N SER A 121 -0.83 -2.57 20.81
CA SER A 121 -0.75 -3.08 19.44
C SER A 121 -0.01 -2.11 18.51
N LEU A 122 -0.34 -0.83 18.57
CA LEU A 122 0.30 0.19 17.72
C LEU A 122 1.78 0.38 18.08
N GLU A 123 2.13 0.43 19.37
CA GLU A 123 3.51 0.56 19.85
C GLU A 123 4.37 -0.65 19.42
N ALA A 124 3.83 -1.86 19.53
CA ALA A 124 4.50 -3.07 19.03
C ALA A 124 4.71 -3.01 17.51
N SER A 125 3.69 -2.52 16.78
CA SER A 125 3.75 -2.38 15.33
C SER A 125 4.78 -1.34 14.87
N ILE A 126 4.86 -0.21 15.57
CA ILE A 126 5.87 0.81 15.31
C ILE A 126 7.28 0.25 15.55
N LYS A 127 7.48 -0.51 16.64
CA LYS A 127 8.76 -1.16 16.90
C LYS A 127 9.15 -2.11 15.77
N ALA A 128 8.25 -2.99 15.34
CA ALA A 128 8.49 -3.92 14.24
C ALA A 128 8.77 -3.17 12.93
N ALA A 129 7.97 -2.17 12.58
CA ALA A 129 8.16 -1.35 11.39
C ALA A 129 9.55 -0.67 11.35
N LYS A 130 9.99 -0.11 12.49
CA LYS A 130 11.33 0.50 12.61
C LYS A 130 12.45 -0.52 12.41
N THR A 131 12.35 -1.71 13.02
CA THR A 131 13.34 -2.78 12.86
C THR A 131 13.44 -3.25 11.41
N MET A 132 12.31 -3.32 10.70
CA MET A 132 12.22 -3.74 9.30
C MET A 132 12.39 -2.58 8.30
N ASP A 133 12.68 -1.35 8.75
CA ASP A 133 12.69 -0.10 7.96
C ASP A 133 11.41 0.13 7.14
N CYS A 134 10.28 -0.33 7.63
CA CYS A 134 8.96 -0.17 7.00
C CYS A 134 8.38 1.21 7.32
N LYS A 135 7.90 1.91 6.31
CA LYS A 135 7.33 3.28 6.46
C LYS A 135 5.81 3.30 6.45
N ARG A 136 5.14 2.16 6.41
CA ARG A 136 3.66 2.06 6.42
C ARG A 136 3.17 0.97 7.35
N ILE A 137 2.09 1.28 8.09
CA ILE A 137 1.37 0.33 8.93
C ILE A 137 -0.10 0.39 8.57
N HIS A 138 -0.69 -0.76 8.17
CA HIS A 138 -2.14 -0.88 8.09
C HIS A 138 -2.71 -0.98 9.49
N ILE A 139 -3.46 0.03 9.91
CA ILE A 139 -4.11 0.08 11.22
C ILE A 139 -5.40 -0.73 11.17
N MET A 140 -5.37 -1.93 11.75
CA MET A 140 -6.50 -2.84 11.74
C MET A 140 -7.64 -2.32 12.62
N ALA A 141 -8.85 -2.23 12.03
CA ALA A 141 -10.03 -1.66 12.70
C ALA A 141 -10.59 -2.55 13.82
N GLY A 142 -10.57 -3.86 13.62
CA GLY A 142 -11.10 -4.85 14.57
C GLY A 142 -12.40 -5.49 14.10
N MET A 143 -12.66 -6.68 14.66
CA MET A 143 -13.93 -7.40 14.50
C MET A 143 -14.92 -6.86 15.53
N THR A 144 -16.01 -6.20 15.08
CA THR A 144 -17.03 -5.58 15.94
C THR A 144 -18.41 -6.23 15.78
N GLY A 145 -18.52 -7.19 14.87
CA GLY A 145 -19.83 -7.75 14.48
C GLY A 145 -20.49 -6.93 13.36
N THR A 146 -21.73 -7.27 13.08
CA THR A 146 -22.49 -6.62 11.98
C THR A 146 -23.22 -5.36 12.43
N GLU A 147 -23.49 -5.23 13.73
CA GLU A 147 -24.09 -4.02 14.31
C GLU A 147 -23.01 -2.98 14.56
N ARG A 148 -23.31 -1.74 14.22
CA ARG A 148 -22.44 -0.59 14.41
C ARG A 148 -23.17 0.48 15.18
N ASP A 149 -22.45 1.11 16.09
CA ASP A 149 -22.96 2.21 16.87
C ASP A 149 -22.05 3.44 16.84
N ALA A 150 -22.57 4.55 17.33
CA ALA A 150 -21.84 5.81 17.38
C ALA A 150 -20.62 5.76 18.32
N ALA A 151 -20.62 4.86 19.32
CA ALA A 151 -19.50 4.72 20.24
C ALA A 151 -18.30 4.09 19.52
N MET A 152 -18.52 3.07 18.68
CA MET A 152 -17.48 2.47 17.84
C MET A 152 -16.85 3.49 16.89
N GLU A 153 -17.68 4.31 16.21
CA GLU A 153 -17.18 5.38 15.32
C GLU A 153 -16.36 6.42 16.08
N ALA A 154 -16.84 6.87 17.25
CA ALA A 154 -16.13 7.84 18.07
C ALA A 154 -14.79 7.32 18.58
N VAL A 155 -14.74 6.06 19.02
CA VAL A 155 -13.51 5.38 19.45
C VAL A 155 -12.55 5.24 18.27
N TYR A 156 -13.03 4.81 17.12
CA TYR A 156 -12.22 4.66 15.92
C TYR A 156 -11.52 5.97 15.52
N VAL A 157 -12.27 7.04 15.39
CA VAL A 157 -11.72 8.37 15.05
C VAL A 157 -10.73 8.84 16.11
N LYS A 158 -11.05 8.71 17.40
CA LYS A 158 -10.16 9.08 18.50
C LYS A 158 -8.84 8.28 18.46
N ASN A 159 -8.91 6.99 18.23
CA ASN A 159 -7.74 6.13 18.14
C ASN A 159 -6.89 6.45 16.90
N LEU A 160 -7.50 6.72 15.74
CA LEU A 160 -6.76 7.12 14.55
C LEU A 160 -6.07 8.49 14.71
N ILE A 161 -6.68 9.46 15.40
CA ILE A 161 -6.02 10.74 15.72
C ILE A 161 -4.78 10.50 16.60
N ARG A 162 -4.89 9.63 17.62
CA ARG A 162 -3.74 9.26 18.45
C ARG A 162 -2.66 8.54 17.66
N ALA A 163 -3.07 7.62 16.79
CA ALA A 163 -2.15 6.91 15.90
C ALA A 163 -1.39 7.88 15.00
N ALA A 164 -2.09 8.85 14.39
CA ALA A 164 -1.48 9.87 13.54
C ALA A 164 -0.33 10.61 14.23
N GLN A 165 -0.55 11.03 15.49
CA GLN A 165 0.44 11.76 16.30
C GLN A 165 1.66 10.91 16.66
N LEU A 166 1.46 9.61 16.93
CA LEU A 166 2.56 8.68 17.23
C LEU A 166 3.36 8.36 15.97
N LEU A 167 2.67 8.04 14.88
CA LEU A 167 3.28 7.69 13.60
C LEU A 167 4.05 8.85 12.97
N GLU A 168 3.58 10.10 13.14
CA GLU A 168 4.30 11.28 12.65
C GLU A 168 5.69 11.42 13.28
N LYS A 169 5.82 11.18 14.58
CA LYS A 169 7.10 11.24 15.31
C LYS A 169 8.12 10.24 14.76
N GLU A 170 7.64 9.12 14.23
CA GLU A 170 8.46 8.03 13.72
C GLU A 170 8.62 8.06 12.18
N GLY A 171 8.02 9.05 11.51
CA GLY A 171 8.05 9.15 10.05
C GLY A 171 7.33 8.01 9.34
N ILE A 172 6.30 7.43 9.98
CA ILE A 172 5.51 6.31 9.48
C ILE A 172 4.13 6.80 9.06
N ILE A 173 3.57 6.24 8.00
CA ILE A 173 2.19 6.48 7.54
C ILE A 173 1.31 5.34 8.05
N GLY A 174 0.20 5.66 8.71
CA GLY A 174 -0.87 4.72 8.97
C GLY A 174 -1.84 4.69 7.79
N VAL A 175 -2.18 3.51 7.32
CA VAL A 175 -3.21 3.32 6.32
C VAL A 175 -4.39 2.55 6.89
N ILE A 176 -5.61 2.86 6.45
CA ILE A 176 -6.83 2.15 6.83
C ILE A 176 -7.47 1.52 5.60
N GLU A 177 -7.99 0.32 5.72
CA GLU A 177 -8.48 -0.50 4.62
C GLU A 177 -9.91 -0.99 4.86
N PRO A 178 -10.83 -0.78 3.92
CA PRO A 178 -12.12 -1.46 3.91
C PRO A 178 -12.00 -2.91 3.45
N LEU A 179 -12.47 -3.84 4.28
CA LEU A 179 -12.53 -5.27 3.92
C LEU A 179 -13.95 -5.67 3.53
N CYS A 180 -14.10 -6.37 2.40
CA CYS A 180 -15.41 -6.85 1.96
C CYS A 180 -15.94 -7.96 2.89
N GLU A 181 -17.25 -8.04 3.07
CA GLU A 181 -17.89 -8.98 3.99
C GLU A 181 -17.70 -10.44 3.58
N GLN A 182 -17.50 -10.71 2.29
CA GLN A 182 -17.22 -12.06 1.79
C GLN A 182 -15.91 -12.62 2.35
N VAL A 183 -14.95 -11.75 2.66
CA VAL A 183 -13.64 -12.13 3.25
C VAL A 183 -13.65 -12.02 4.77
N ARG A 184 -14.25 -10.94 5.31
CA ARG A 184 -14.23 -10.65 6.76
C ARG A 184 -15.56 -10.07 7.23
N ARG A 185 -16.57 -10.95 7.34
CA ARG A 185 -17.88 -10.55 7.86
C ARG A 185 -17.76 -10.04 9.30
N GLY A 186 -18.30 -8.84 9.54
CA GLY A 186 -18.25 -8.20 10.85
C GLY A 186 -16.97 -7.42 11.14
N TYR A 187 -16.08 -7.24 10.17
CA TYR A 187 -14.99 -6.26 10.27
C TYR A 187 -15.56 -4.84 10.28
N PHE A 188 -15.06 -3.98 11.16
CA PHE A 188 -15.65 -2.65 11.36
C PHE A 188 -15.64 -1.80 10.09
N LEU A 189 -14.51 -1.70 9.39
CA LEU A 189 -14.38 -0.86 8.20
C LEU A 189 -14.63 -1.70 6.93
N ASN A 190 -15.80 -1.55 6.31
CA ASN A 190 -16.19 -2.32 5.14
C ASN A 190 -16.78 -1.46 4.01
N SER A 191 -16.50 -0.15 4.00
CA SER A 191 -16.96 0.79 2.97
C SER A 191 -15.86 1.80 2.63
N TYR A 192 -15.57 1.98 1.33
CA TYR A 192 -14.63 2.98 0.85
C TYR A 192 -15.13 4.42 1.07
N GLU A 193 -16.43 4.64 1.00
CA GLU A 193 -17.04 5.92 1.33
C GLU A 193 -16.80 6.30 2.80
N GLN A 194 -17.03 5.33 3.71
CA GLN A 194 -16.72 5.54 5.14
C GLN A 194 -15.24 5.80 5.38
N ALA A 195 -14.36 5.01 4.78
CA ALA A 195 -12.92 5.19 4.94
C ALA A 195 -12.47 6.56 4.46
N ALA A 196 -12.95 7.02 3.30
CA ALA A 196 -12.68 8.35 2.78
C ALA A 196 -13.19 9.46 3.72
N ARG A 197 -14.39 9.29 4.31
CA ARG A 197 -14.93 10.19 5.32
C ARG A 197 -14.01 10.29 6.53
N TYR A 198 -13.54 9.15 7.07
CA TYR A 198 -12.62 9.15 8.22
C TYR A 198 -11.28 9.81 7.89
N VAL A 199 -10.66 9.50 6.76
CA VAL A 199 -9.40 10.14 6.35
C VAL A 199 -9.57 11.67 6.23
N LYS A 200 -10.67 12.13 5.61
CA LYS A 200 -10.99 13.55 5.48
C LYS A 200 -11.29 14.22 6.83
N GLN A 201 -12.02 13.53 7.73
CA GLN A 201 -12.36 14.02 9.06
C GLN A 201 -11.13 14.18 9.96
N ILE A 202 -10.23 13.17 9.94
CA ILE A 202 -8.99 13.18 10.72
C ILE A 202 -8.03 14.25 10.18
N ASN A 203 -8.03 14.46 8.86
CA ASN A 203 -7.26 15.49 8.15
C ASN A 203 -5.79 15.55 8.59
N HIS A 204 -5.15 14.39 8.68
CA HIS A 204 -3.74 14.28 9.07
C HIS A 204 -2.93 13.55 8.00
N LYS A 205 -1.75 14.09 7.63
CA LYS A 205 -0.91 13.54 6.55
C LYS A 205 -0.47 12.09 6.78
N ASN A 206 -0.39 11.66 8.05
CA ASN A 206 0.02 10.31 8.44
C ASN A 206 -1.15 9.31 8.56
N ILE A 207 -2.39 9.70 8.23
CA ILE A 207 -3.51 8.76 8.07
C ILE A 207 -4.00 8.84 6.64
N ARG A 208 -3.91 7.71 5.93
CA ARG A 208 -4.22 7.61 4.51
C ARG A 208 -5.10 6.39 4.26
N LEU A 209 -5.60 6.26 3.05
CA LEU A 209 -6.38 5.12 2.60
C LEU A 209 -5.44 4.04 2.02
N LEU A 210 -5.65 2.77 2.39
CA LEU A 210 -5.19 1.63 1.62
C LEU A 210 -6.30 1.25 0.65
N LEU A 211 -5.98 1.29 -0.64
CA LEU A 211 -6.90 0.95 -1.71
C LEU A 211 -6.52 -0.42 -2.28
N ASP A 212 -7.19 -1.49 -1.80
CA ASP A 212 -7.12 -2.81 -2.43
C ASP A 212 -8.22 -2.89 -3.51
N VAL A 213 -7.79 -3.04 -4.77
CA VAL A 213 -8.70 -3.09 -5.92
C VAL A 213 -9.64 -4.30 -5.86
N PHE A 214 -9.20 -5.42 -5.27
CA PHE A 214 -10.05 -6.57 -5.02
C PHE A 214 -11.20 -6.21 -4.06
N HIS A 215 -10.88 -5.64 -2.90
CA HIS A 215 -11.93 -5.24 -1.95
C HIS A 215 -12.85 -4.18 -2.54
N LEU A 216 -12.32 -3.22 -3.31
CA LEU A 216 -13.12 -2.21 -3.99
C LEU A 216 -14.09 -2.85 -4.98
N GLN A 217 -13.64 -3.81 -5.80
CA GLN A 217 -14.51 -4.54 -6.72
C GLN A 217 -15.61 -5.28 -5.96
N MET A 218 -15.26 -6.00 -4.90
CA MET A 218 -16.20 -6.82 -4.11
C MET A 218 -17.22 -5.99 -3.30
N ILE A 219 -16.86 -4.76 -2.90
CA ILE A 219 -17.74 -3.89 -2.10
C ILE A 219 -18.69 -3.10 -2.99
N SER A 220 -18.20 -2.46 -4.05
CA SER A 220 -18.99 -1.48 -4.80
C SER A 220 -18.72 -1.46 -6.30
N GLY A 221 -17.65 -2.06 -6.79
CA GLY A 221 -17.25 -1.92 -8.20
C GLY A 221 -16.96 -0.46 -8.58
N ASN A 222 -17.39 -0.03 -9.77
CA ASN A 222 -17.20 1.33 -10.31
C ASN A 222 -15.73 1.81 -10.20
N LEU A 223 -14.79 0.89 -10.49
CA LEU A 223 -13.36 1.04 -10.21
C LEU A 223 -12.78 2.34 -10.75
N THR A 224 -13.08 2.69 -12.00
CA THR A 224 -12.52 3.87 -12.67
C THR A 224 -12.79 5.16 -11.91
N ASN A 225 -14.05 5.41 -11.58
CA ASN A 225 -14.46 6.63 -10.90
C ASN A 225 -13.93 6.67 -9.47
N THR A 226 -14.08 5.55 -8.75
CA THR A 226 -13.68 5.46 -7.34
C THR A 226 -12.16 5.58 -7.17
N ILE A 227 -11.36 4.91 -8.00
CA ILE A 227 -9.90 5.05 -7.98
C ILE A 227 -9.50 6.50 -8.27
N THR A 228 -10.10 7.13 -9.30
CA THR A 228 -9.80 8.52 -9.67
C THR A 228 -10.11 9.49 -8.54
N GLU A 229 -11.24 9.32 -7.86
CA GLU A 229 -11.65 10.19 -6.76
C GLU A 229 -10.78 9.99 -5.51
N LEU A 230 -10.46 8.74 -5.17
CA LEU A 230 -9.78 8.41 -3.92
C LEU A 230 -8.26 8.52 -3.98
N LEU A 231 -7.64 8.46 -5.16
CA LEU A 231 -6.19 8.45 -5.31
C LEU A 231 -5.47 9.58 -4.54
N PRO A 232 -5.99 10.82 -4.46
CA PRO A 232 -5.34 11.89 -3.68
C PRO A 232 -5.19 11.60 -2.17
N ILE A 233 -6.01 10.70 -1.61
CA ILE A 233 -5.95 10.31 -0.20
C ILE A 233 -5.35 8.92 0.01
N VAL A 234 -4.97 8.21 -1.06
CA VAL A 234 -4.36 6.88 -0.99
C VAL A 234 -2.91 6.97 -0.48
N GLY A 235 -2.54 6.09 0.43
CA GLY A 235 -1.19 5.91 0.95
C GLY A 235 -0.57 4.58 0.54
N HIS A 236 -1.36 3.63 0.04
CA HIS A 236 -0.90 2.35 -0.49
C HIS A 236 -1.97 1.73 -1.41
N VAL A 237 -1.53 0.98 -2.41
CA VAL A 237 -2.41 0.24 -3.32
C VAL A 237 -2.09 -1.24 -3.24
N GLN A 238 -3.14 -2.08 -3.21
CA GLN A 238 -3.01 -3.52 -3.35
C GLN A 238 -3.88 -4.03 -4.50
N ILE A 239 -3.47 -5.15 -5.11
CA ILE A 239 -4.16 -5.78 -6.23
C ILE A 239 -4.20 -7.30 -6.10
N SER A 240 -5.34 -7.87 -6.44
CA SER A 240 -5.56 -9.29 -6.72
C SER A 240 -6.85 -9.49 -7.51
N GLN A 241 -6.98 -10.59 -8.22
CA GLN A 241 -8.14 -10.83 -9.07
C GLN A 241 -9.38 -11.22 -8.23
N ALA A 242 -10.53 -10.65 -8.57
CA ALA A 242 -11.82 -11.03 -8.00
C ALA A 242 -12.46 -12.17 -8.82
N PRO A 243 -13.26 -13.06 -8.17
CA PRO A 243 -13.59 -13.08 -6.74
C PRO A 243 -12.65 -13.89 -5.86
N ASN A 244 -11.61 -14.55 -6.39
CA ASN A 244 -10.86 -15.61 -5.72
C ASN A 244 -9.49 -15.18 -5.17
N ARG A 245 -9.15 -13.88 -5.18
CA ARG A 245 -7.83 -13.35 -4.81
C ARG A 245 -6.67 -14.02 -5.58
N SER A 246 -6.91 -14.42 -6.82
CA SER A 246 -5.90 -14.99 -7.68
C SER A 246 -4.97 -13.91 -8.29
N LEU A 247 -3.98 -14.34 -9.06
CA LEU A 247 -3.03 -13.43 -9.73
C LEU A 247 -3.75 -12.49 -10.72
N PRO A 248 -3.34 -11.21 -10.84
CA PRO A 248 -3.95 -10.24 -11.74
C PRO A 248 -4.03 -10.66 -13.22
N GLY A 249 -3.10 -11.50 -13.68
CA GLY A 249 -3.11 -12.02 -15.06
C GLY A 249 -4.06 -13.20 -15.30
N THR A 250 -4.80 -13.66 -14.30
CA THR A 250 -5.78 -14.75 -14.46
C THR A 250 -7.16 -14.22 -14.82
N SER A 251 -8.04 -15.11 -15.31
CA SER A 251 -9.45 -14.76 -15.56
C SER A 251 -10.16 -14.34 -14.27
N GLY A 252 -11.00 -13.33 -14.36
CA GLY A 252 -11.78 -12.80 -13.24
C GLY A 252 -12.57 -11.56 -13.63
N GLU A 253 -13.06 -10.84 -12.63
CA GLU A 253 -13.94 -9.69 -12.81
C GLU A 253 -13.21 -8.38 -13.13
N ILE A 254 -11.87 -8.34 -12.94
CA ILE A 254 -11.08 -7.11 -13.05
C ILE A 254 -10.17 -7.19 -14.28
N ASP A 255 -10.28 -6.22 -15.20
CA ASP A 255 -9.30 -6.02 -16.26
C ASP A 255 -8.07 -5.26 -15.71
N TYR A 256 -7.06 -6.00 -15.26
CA TYR A 256 -5.85 -5.39 -14.71
C TYR A 256 -4.99 -4.67 -15.76
N LYS A 257 -5.07 -5.02 -17.02
CA LYS A 257 -4.40 -4.26 -18.06
C LYS A 257 -4.94 -2.83 -18.14
N TYR A 258 -6.27 -2.69 -18.01
CA TYR A 258 -6.92 -1.39 -17.94
C TYR A 258 -6.64 -0.67 -16.61
N ILE A 259 -6.77 -1.33 -15.46
CA ILE A 259 -6.60 -0.72 -14.14
C ILE A 259 -5.17 -0.23 -13.90
N LEU A 260 -4.15 -1.00 -14.30
CA LEU A 260 -2.76 -0.55 -14.19
C LEU A 260 -2.49 0.67 -15.08
N LYS A 261 -3.07 0.68 -16.30
CA LYS A 261 -2.99 1.85 -17.18
C LYS A 261 -3.68 3.08 -16.59
N LEU A 262 -4.77 2.88 -15.83
CA LEU A 262 -5.45 3.96 -15.11
C LEU A 262 -4.54 4.55 -14.04
N PHE A 263 -3.94 3.72 -13.13
CA PHE A 263 -2.98 4.18 -12.13
C PHE A 263 -1.81 4.95 -12.75
N ASP A 264 -1.28 4.40 -13.83
CA ASP A 264 -0.22 4.98 -14.61
C ASP A 264 -0.63 6.38 -15.16
N ASN A 265 -1.82 6.51 -15.75
CA ASN A 265 -2.33 7.78 -16.27
C ASN A 265 -2.62 8.82 -15.19
N LEU A 266 -3.04 8.37 -14.00
CA LEU A 266 -3.27 9.21 -12.84
C LEU A 266 -1.97 9.62 -12.12
N GLY A 267 -0.81 9.11 -12.55
CA GLY A 267 0.50 9.47 -12.01
C GLY A 267 0.83 8.79 -10.70
N TYR A 268 0.29 7.61 -10.42
CA TYR A 268 0.70 6.82 -9.26
C TYR A 268 2.14 6.34 -9.45
N THR A 269 3.00 6.55 -8.45
CA THR A 269 4.45 6.28 -8.55
C THR A 269 4.99 5.44 -7.39
N ASP A 270 4.13 5.10 -6.42
CA ASP A 270 4.50 4.31 -5.26
C ASP A 270 4.32 2.79 -5.54
N TRP A 271 4.58 1.96 -4.54
CA TRP A 271 4.47 0.52 -4.64
C TRP A 271 3.02 0.05 -4.74
N ILE A 272 2.79 -0.99 -5.55
CA ILE A 272 1.54 -1.75 -5.64
C ILE A 272 1.80 -3.14 -5.06
N GLY A 273 1.15 -3.48 -3.96
CA GLY A 273 1.25 -4.79 -3.32
C GLY A 273 0.47 -5.86 -4.09
N LEU A 274 1.11 -6.99 -4.38
CA LEU A 274 0.44 -8.16 -4.96
C LEU A 274 -0.12 -9.03 -3.84
N GLU A 275 -1.30 -8.66 -3.30
CA GLU A 275 -1.96 -9.43 -2.23
C GLU A 275 -2.85 -10.53 -2.80
N CYS A 276 -2.24 -11.45 -3.51
CA CYS A 276 -2.91 -12.50 -4.23
C CYS A 276 -2.42 -13.89 -3.79
N THR A 277 -3.28 -14.89 -3.93
CA THR A 277 -2.90 -16.28 -3.75
C THR A 277 -2.15 -16.76 -4.99
N ALA A 278 -0.86 -17.00 -4.85
CA ALA A 278 -0.03 -17.57 -5.90
C ALA A 278 0.52 -18.92 -5.43
N SER A 279 0.23 -19.98 -6.18
CA SER A 279 0.65 -21.35 -5.86
C SER A 279 1.98 -21.74 -6.47
N GLY A 280 2.68 -20.84 -7.17
CA GLY A 280 3.96 -21.09 -7.83
C GLY A 280 5.19 -20.75 -6.98
N ARG A 281 6.38 -21.01 -7.50
CA ARG A 281 7.68 -20.59 -6.97
C ARG A 281 8.30 -19.53 -7.86
N GLY A 282 9.05 -18.61 -7.24
CA GLY A 282 9.80 -17.59 -7.98
C GLY A 282 8.91 -16.80 -8.92
N LYS A 283 9.17 -16.87 -10.23
CA LYS A 283 8.45 -16.14 -11.28
C LYS A 283 7.17 -16.79 -11.78
N ASP A 284 6.77 -17.94 -11.25
CA ASP A 284 5.58 -18.64 -11.74
C ASP A 284 4.34 -17.74 -11.62
N GLY A 285 3.62 -17.60 -12.73
CA GLY A 285 2.41 -16.76 -12.79
C GLY A 285 2.64 -15.26 -12.83
N LEU A 286 3.88 -14.75 -12.91
CA LEU A 286 4.19 -13.31 -12.95
C LEU A 286 4.41 -12.74 -14.37
N TYR A 287 4.35 -13.59 -15.41
CA TYR A 287 4.59 -13.19 -16.81
C TYR A 287 3.62 -12.09 -17.29
N TRP A 288 2.42 -11.97 -16.70
CA TRP A 288 1.46 -10.93 -17.01
C TRP A 288 2.02 -9.51 -16.80
N ILE A 289 2.98 -9.34 -15.89
CA ILE A 289 3.61 -8.04 -15.62
C ILE A 289 4.31 -7.54 -16.90
N THR A 290 5.09 -8.40 -17.55
CA THR A 290 5.77 -8.07 -18.82
C THR A 290 4.81 -8.01 -19.99
N GLU A 291 3.79 -8.88 -20.03
CA GLU A 291 2.75 -8.85 -21.07
C GLU A 291 1.94 -7.55 -21.05
N TYR A 292 1.75 -6.95 -19.87
CA TYR A 292 1.07 -5.66 -19.73
C TYR A 292 2.00 -4.46 -19.89
N GLY A 293 3.30 -4.70 -20.15
CA GLY A 293 4.30 -3.68 -20.44
C GLY A 293 5.00 -3.10 -19.23
N TYR A 294 5.01 -3.82 -18.10
CA TYR A 294 5.70 -3.45 -16.86
C TYR A 294 6.90 -4.38 -16.57
N SER A 295 7.62 -4.09 -15.48
CA SER A 295 8.76 -4.90 -15.00
C SER A 295 8.77 -4.96 -13.47
N LEU A 296 9.45 -5.97 -12.89
CA LEU A 296 9.78 -6.08 -11.47
C LEU A 296 11.06 -5.36 -11.14
#